data_a9e49e84c91fc46e9ef1a14b00891b55
#
_entry.id   a9e49e84c91fc46e9ef1a14b00891b55
#
_cell.length_a   1.000
_cell.length_b   1.000
_cell.length_c   1.000
_cell.angle_alpha   90.00
_cell.angle_beta   90.00
_cell.angle_gamma   90.00
#
_symmetry.space_group_name_H-M   'P 1'
#
loop_
_entity.id
_entity.type
_entity.pdbx_description
1 polymer ?
#
loop_
_entity_poly.entity_id
_entity_poly.type
_entity_poly.pdbx_seq_one_letter_code
_entity_poly.pdbx_strand_id
1 'polypeptide(L)'
;MLDIEKKNILITGASGGIGNSIVEKLYEAGANILATGTNVEKLDQLKKKFDKIKILPFDISQHDKIENFINESSELMGGSLNCLVNNAGITRDNLAIRMSSEEWNKVINVNLTSTFLISKFAIKKMLKNKS
;
A
#
# COMPACT_ATOMS: atom_id res chain seq x y z
N MET A 1 5.02 -4.38 23.31
CA MET A 1 5.49 -3.65 22.11
C MET A 1 5.61 -4.63 20.95
N LEU A 2 5.12 -4.24 19.78
CA LEU A 2 5.23 -5.08 18.60
C LEU A 2 6.66 -5.03 18.07
N ASP A 3 7.24 -6.21 17.84
CA ASP A 3 8.53 -6.32 17.19
C ASP A 3 8.31 -6.41 15.69
N ILE A 4 8.69 -5.37 14.96
CA ILE A 4 8.53 -5.31 13.50
C ILE A 4 9.86 -5.51 12.77
N GLU A 5 10.96 -5.72 13.50
CA GLU A 5 12.25 -5.95 12.87
C GLU A 5 12.18 -7.17 11.94
N LYS A 6 12.62 -7.01 10.71
CA LYS A 6 12.62 -8.03 9.66
C LYS A 6 11.23 -8.53 9.25
N LYS A 7 10.16 -7.89 9.71
CA LYS A 7 8.82 -8.20 9.22
C LYS A 7 8.63 -7.62 7.83
N ASN A 8 7.95 -8.35 6.98
CA ASN A 8 7.65 -7.93 5.61
C ASN A 8 6.37 -7.13 5.58
N ILE A 9 6.48 -5.84 5.29
CA ILE A 9 5.37 -4.89 5.36
C ILE A 9 5.10 -4.28 3.99
N LEU A 10 3.86 -4.43 3.51
CA LEU A 10 3.38 -3.78 2.31
C LEU A 10 2.69 -2.48 2.71
N ILE A 11 3.13 -1.37 2.14
CA ILE A 11 2.56 -0.05 2.41
C ILE A 11 1.97 0.51 1.13
N THR A 12 0.65 0.75 1.12
CA THR A 12 -0.01 1.38 -0.02
C THR A 12 -0.01 2.89 0.15
N GLY A 13 -0.07 3.62 -0.97
CA GLY A 13 -0.04 5.08 -0.93
C GLY A 13 1.27 5.67 -0.41
N ALA A 14 2.36 4.94 -0.59
CA ALA A 14 3.66 5.31 -0.04
C ALA A 14 4.26 6.55 -0.72
N SER A 15 3.78 6.92 -1.91
CA SER A 15 4.28 8.09 -2.62
C SER A 15 3.74 9.41 -2.08
N GLY A 16 2.76 9.40 -1.19
CA GLY A 16 2.22 10.61 -0.56
C GLY A 16 2.99 11.00 0.70
N GLY A 17 2.68 12.18 1.26
CA GLY A 17 3.38 12.70 2.43
C GLY A 17 3.24 11.82 3.68
N ILE A 18 2.02 11.36 3.97
CA ILE A 18 1.77 10.48 5.12
C ILE A 18 2.45 9.14 4.88
N GLY A 19 2.36 8.59 3.66
CA GLY A 19 3.00 7.34 3.30
C GLY A 19 4.50 7.39 3.45
N ASN A 20 5.13 8.50 3.06
CA ASN A 20 6.56 8.72 3.25
C ASN A 20 6.95 8.64 4.72
N SER A 21 6.17 9.29 5.59
CA SER A 21 6.43 9.29 7.03
C SER A 21 6.31 7.89 7.62
N ILE A 22 5.33 7.11 7.15
CA ILE A 22 5.13 5.73 7.59
C ILE A 22 6.35 4.88 7.18
N VAL A 23 6.79 5.01 5.94
CA VAL A 23 7.96 4.29 5.44
C VAL A 23 9.19 4.60 6.30
N GLU A 24 9.43 5.88 6.56
CA GLU A 24 10.56 6.31 7.37
C GLU A 24 10.56 5.65 8.74
N LYS A 25 9.43 5.70 9.43
CA LYS A 25 9.32 5.14 10.78
C LYS A 25 9.53 3.63 10.81
N LEU A 26 8.92 2.92 9.88
CA LEU A 26 9.05 1.46 9.82
C LEU A 26 10.44 1.04 9.37
N TYR A 27 11.04 1.79 8.45
CA TYR A 27 12.40 1.54 7.99
C TYR A 27 13.40 1.67 9.14
N GLU A 28 13.26 2.74 9.93
CA GLU A 28 14.12 2.96 11.11
C GLU A 28 13.98 1.84 12.13
N ALA A 29 12.80 1.25 12.21
CA ALA A 29 12.52 0.14 13.14
C ALA A 29 12.98 -1.22 12.61
N GLY A 30 13.60 -1.27 11.43
CA GLY A 30 14.20 -2.49 10.88
C GLY A 30 13.26 -3.37 10.06
N ALA A 31 12.09 -2.88 9.68
CA ALA A 31 11.16 -3.65 8.86
C ALA A 31 11.67 -3.78 7.42
N ASN A 32 11.29 -4.86 6.76
CA ASN A 32 11.45 -5.02 5.32
C ASN A 32 10.22 -4.42 4.65
N ILE A 33 10.42 -3.46 3.77
CA ILE A 33 9.32 -2.65 3.23
C ILE A 33 9.16 -2.83 1.74
N LEU A 34 7.91 -3.04 1.31
CA LEU A 34 7.50 -2.89 -0.08
C LEU A 34 6.57 -1.69 -0.16
N ALA A 35 7.03 -0.64 -0.83
CA ALA A 35 6.28 0.59 -0.98
C ALA A 35 5.59 0.60 -2.33
N THR A 36 4.29 0.91 -2.35
CA THR A 36 3.51 0.95 -3.58
C THR A 36 2.71 2.25 -3.66
N GLY A 37 2.46 2.68 -4.87
CA GLY A 37 1.72 3.89 -5.17
C GLY A 37 1.62 4.09 -6.67
N THR A 38 0.98 5.16 -7.10
CA THR A 38 0.78 5.44 -8.51
C THR A 38 1.88 6.33 -9.11
N ASN A 39 2.59 7.07 -8.29
CA ASN A 39 3.60 8.02 -8.76
C ASN A 39 4.99 7.38 -8.74
N VAL A 40 5.42 6.92 -9.92
CA VAL A 40 6.70 6.21 -10.08
C VAL A 40 7.89 7.07 -9.66
N GLU A 41 7.88 8.36 -10.03
CA GLU A 41 8.97 9.27 -9.69
C GLU A 41 9.14 9.41 -8.18
N LYS A 42 8.03 9.56 -7.47
CA LYS A 42 8.06 9.67 -6.01
C LYS A 42 8.51 8.38 -5.34
N LEU A 43 8.10 7.23 -5.89
CA LEU A 43 8.58 5.94 -5.40
C LEU A 43 10.08 5.80 -5.60
N ASP A 44 10.58 6.21 -6.76
CA ASP A 44 12.02 6.18 -7.05
C ASP A 44 12.80 7.07 -6.09
N GLN A 45 12.27 8.26 -5.78
CA GLN A 45 12.88 9.16 -4.81
C GLN A 45 12.91 8.54 -3.41
N LEU A 46 11.82 7.86 -3.05
CA LEU A 46 11.73 7.17 -1.77
C LEU A 46 12.78 6.06 -1.67
N LYS A 47 12.97 5.31 -2.75
CA LYS A 47 13.97 4.26 -2.80
C LYS A 47 15.40 4.81 -2.71
N LYS A 48 15.66 5.96 -3.29
CA LYS A 48 16.97 6.62 -3.15
C LYS A 48 17.25 7.05 -1.72
N LYS A 49 16.19 7.46 -1.01
CA LYS A 49 16.31 7.87 0.39
C LYS A 49 16.44 6.68 1.34
N PHE A 50 15.77 5.58 1.04
CA PHE A 50 15.78 4.35 1.83
C PHE A 50 16.15 3.19 0.92
N ASP A 51 17.43 2.96 0.72
CA ASP A 51 17.96 2.10 -0.33
C ASP A 51 17.57 0.62 -0.21
N LYS A 52 17.20 0.16 0.97
CA LYS A 52 16.84 -1.24 1.20
C LYS A 52 15.37 -1.56 0.97
N ILE A 53 14.53 -0.55 0.75
CA ILE A 53 13.12 -0.84 0.45
C ILE A 53 12.99 -1.38 -0.96
N LYS A 54 11.86 -2.04 -1.22
CA LYS A 54 11.46 -2.41 -2.57
C LYS A 54 10.27 -1.54 -2.96
N ILE A 55 10.11 -1.30 -4.25
CA ILE A 55 8.99 -0.51 -4.76
C ILE A 55 8.27 -1.30 -5.84
N LEU A 56 6.96 -1.11 -5.93
CA LEU A 56 6.13 -1.72 -6.96
C LEU A 56 5.00 -0.76 -7.28
N PRO A 57 5.06 -0.07 -8.42
CA PRO A 57 3.96 0.82 -8.82
C PRO A 57 2.68 0.03 -9.03
N PHE A 58 1.58 0.52 -8.50
CA PHE A 58 0.29 -0.10 -8.69
C PHE A 58 -0.82 0.89 -8.39
N ASP A 59 -1.89 0.84 -9.18
CA ASP A 59 -3.10 1.63 -8.99
C ASP A 59 -4.17 0.71 -8.38
N ILE A 60 -4.50 0.94 -7.12
CA ILE A 60 -5.45 0.09 -6.39
C ILE A 60 -6.89 0.18 -6.93
N SER A 61 -7.18 1.14 -7.81
CA SER A 61 -8.48 1.19 -8.46
C SER A 61 -8.66 0.11 -9.54
N GLN A 62 -7.57 -0.55 -9.93
CA GLN A 62 -7.61 -1.69 -10.86
C GLN A 62 -7.96 -2.96 -10.08
N HIS A 63 -9.23 -3.08 -9.72
CA HIS A 63 -9.73 -4.11 -8.80
C HIS A 63 -9.47 -5.53 -9.29
N ASP A 64 -9.58 -5.75 -10.58
CA ASP A 64 -9.34 -7.06 -11.20
C ASP A 64 -7.88 -7.52 -11.16
N LYS A 65 -6.96 -6.60 -10.84
CA LYS A 65 -5.52 -6.88 -10.77
C LYS A 65 -4.99 -6.96 -9.35
N ILE A 66 -5.82 -6.72 -8.35
CA ILE A 66 -5.37 -6.67 -6.96
C ILE A 66 -4.84 -8.03 -6.49
N GLU A 67 -5.49 -9.12 -6.83
CA GLU A 67 -5.02 -10.44 -6.43
C GLU A 67 -3.62 -10.72 -6.96
N ASN A 68 -3.39 -10.45 -8.25
CA ASN A 68 -2.06 -10.62 -8.86
C ASN A 68 -1.04 -9.69 -8.23
N PHE A 69 -1.45 -8.47 -7.90
CA PHE A 69 -0.59 -7.50 -7.22
C PHE A 69 -0.13 -8.04 -5.86
N ILE A 70 -1.03 -8.62 -5.09
CA ILE A 70 -0.67 -9.18 -3.78
C ILE A 70 0.26 -10.38 -3.96
N ASN A 71 0.01 -11.23 -4.95
CA ASN A 71 0.90 -12.37 -5.23
C ASN A 71 2.30 -11.90 -5.61
N GLU A 72 2.39 -10.91 -6.49
CA GLU A 72 3.68 -10.34 -6.91
C GLU A 72 4.39 -9.68 -5.73
N SER A 73 3.65 -8.95 -4.88
CA SER A 73 4.19 -8.33 -3.68
C SER A 73 4.80 -9.36 -2.73
N SER A 74 4.10 -10.46 -2.52
CA SER A 74 4.57 -11.56 -1.68
C SER A 74 5.87 -12.16 -2.24
N GLU A 75 5.92 -12.39 -3.55
CA GLU A 75 7.11 -12.92 -4.20
C GLU A 75 8.31 -12.00 -4.06
N LEU A 76 8.11 -10.70 -4.27
CA LEU A 76 9.17 -9.71 -4.12
C LEU A 76 9.73 -9.67 -2.69
N MET A 77 8.91 -10.01 -1.71
CA MET A 77 9.29 -10.01 -0.30
C MET A 77 9.73 -11.38 0.21
N GLY A 78 10.08 -12.29 -0.70
CA GLY A 78 10.61 -13.60 -0.33
C GLY A 78 9.55 -14.65 -0.04
N GLY A 79 8.33 -14.42 -0.48
CA GLY A 79 7.25 -15.40 -0.40
C GLY A 79 6.24 -15.19 0.71
N SER A 80 6.39 -14.14 1.53
CA SER A 80 5.42 -13.88 2.61
C SER A 80 5.23 -12.39 2.85
N LEU A 81 4.05 -12.05 3.37
CA LEU A 81 3.73 -10.72 3.87
C LEU A 81 3.27 -10.87 5.31
N ASN A 82 3.77 -10.03 6.21
CA ASN A 82 3.42 -10.07 7.63
C ASN A 82 2.43 -8.98 8.02
N CYS A 83 2.44 -7.86 7.31
CA CYS A 83 1.62 -6.71 7.66
C CYS A 83 1.26 -5.92 6.42
N LEU A 84 0.06 -5.36 6.43
CA LEU A 84 -0.40 -4.44 5.39
C LEU A 84 -0.76 -3.12 6.04
N VAL A 85 -0.18 -2.03 5.53
CA VAL A 85 -0.58 -0.67 5.91
C VAL A 85 -1.38 -0.07 4.77
N ASN A 86 -2.69 0.06 4.98
CA ASN A 86 -3.61 0.65 4.00
C ASN A 86 -3.60 2.16 4.12
N ASN A 87 -2.72 2.82 3.38
CA ASN A 87 -2.64 4.28 3.35
C ASN A 87 -3.08 4.85 2.00
N ALA A 88 -3.31 4.00 1.01
CA ALA A 88 -3.72 4.46 -0.31
C ALA A 88 -5.16 4.95 -0.31
N GLY A 89 -5.41 5.95 -1.14
CA GLY A 89 -6.75 6.50 -1.32
C GLY A 89 -6.64 7.75 -2.17
N ILE A 90 -7.77 8.31 -2.51
CA ILE A 90 -7.83 9.60 -3.21
C ILE A 90 -8.66 10.57 -2.39
N THR A 91 -8.36 11.86 -2.55
CA THR A 91 -9.14 12.93 -1.97
C THR A 91 -9.62 13.85 -3.07
N ARG A 92 -10.71 14.56 -2.80
CA ARG A 92 -11.20 15.62 -3.66
C ARG A 92 -11.35 16.86 -2.79
N ASP A 93 -10.80 17.97 -3.27
CA ASP A 93 -10.81 19.24 -2.53
C ASP A 93 -12.16 19.94 -2.64
N ASN A 94 -13.24 19.17 -2.58
CA ASN A 94 -14.61 19.68 -2.62
C ASN A 94 -15.34 19.32 -1.34
N LEU A 95 -16.15 20.28 -0.85
CA LEU A 95 -17.09 19.97 0.20
C LEU A 95 -18.12 18.96 -0.34
N ALA A 96 -18.60 18.08 0.51
CA ALA A 96 -19.55 17.04 0.10
C ALA A 96 -20.75 17.61 -0.63
N ILE A 97 -21.20 18.79 -0.24
CA ILE A 97 -22.36 19.46 -0.87
C ILE A 97 -22.07 19.86 -2.33
N ARG A 98 -20.79 20.05 -2.68
CA ARG A 98 -20.38 20.42 -4.05
C ARG A 98 -19.88 19.24 -4.85
N MET A 99 -19.74 18.10 -4.21
CA MET A 99 -19.20 16.92 -4.86
C MET A 99 -20.25 16.33 -5.80
N SER A 100 -19.85 16.04 -7.04
CA SER A 100 -20.73 15.37 -8.00
C SER A 100 -20.90 13.90 -7.60
N SER A 101 -21.96 13.27 -8.11
CA SER A 101 -22.16 11.83 -7.90
C SER A 101 -20.98 11.04 -8.44
N GLU A 102 -20.40 11.47 -9.54
CA GLU A 102 -19.23 10.84 -10.14
C GLU A 102 -18.00 10.94 -9.22
N GLU A 103 -17.74 12.12 -8.67
CA GLU A 103 -16.64 12.32 -7.72
C GLU A 103 -16.84 11.48 -6.45
N TRP A 104 -18.07 11.47 -5.92
CA TRP A 104 -18.42 10.68 -4.75
C TRP A 104 -18.18 9.19 -5.00
N ASN A 105 -18.70 8.69 -6.13
CA ASN A 105 -18.54 7.29 -6.49
C ASN A 105 -17.07 6.91 -6.67
N LYS A 106 -16.26 7.81 -7.21
CA LYS A 106 -14.83 7.55 -7.39
C LYS A 106 -14.11 7.45 -6.04
N VAL A 107 -14.41 8.35 -5.10
CA VAL A 107 -13.82 8.30 -3.76
C VAL A 107 -14.20 7.01 -3.05
N ILE A 108 -15.49 6.64 -3.08
CA ILE A 108 -15.96 5.41 -2.46
C ILE A 108 -15.32 4.18 -3.14
N ASN A 109 -15.25 4.19 -4.47
CA ASN A 109 -14.70 3.07 -5.21
C ASN A 109 -13.22 2.84 -4.88
N VAL A 110 -12.42 3.89 -4.89
CA VAL A 110 -10.98 3.74 -4.61
C VAL A 110 -10.73 3.48 -3.12
N ASN A 111 -11.35 4.26 -2.25
CA ASN A 111 -11.02 4.21 -0.82
C ASN A 111 -11.66 3.05 -0.07
N LEU A 112 -12.91 2.71 -0.39
CA LEU A 112 -13.62 1.65 0.32
C LEU A 112 -13.45 0.30 -0.36
N THR A 113 -13.80 0.22 -1.65
CA THR A 113 -13.77 -1.05 -2.38
C THR A 113 -12.35 -1.57 -2.52
N SER A 114 -11.41 -0.70 -2.88
CA SER A 114 -10.01 -1.10 -3.03
C SER A 114 -9.40 -1.56 -1.72
N THR A 115 -9.68 -0.84 -0.62
CA THR A 115 -9.20 -1.23 0.70
C THR A 115 -9.74 -2.59 1.11
N PHE A 116 -11.03 -2.85 0.84
CA PHE A 116 -11.62 -4.16 1.11
C PHE A 116 -10.91 -5.27 0.34
N LEU A 117 -10.72 -5.08 -0.96
CA LEU A 117 -10.12 -6.12 -1.81
C LEU A 117 -8.65 -6.37 -1.46
N ILE A 118 -7.87 -5.30 -1.27
CA ILE A 118 -6.46 -5.46 -0.96
C ILE A 118 -6.28 -6.13 0.42
N SER A 119 -7.11 -5.77 1.38
CA SER A 119 -7.08 -6.39 2.71
C SER A 119 -7.49 -7.87 2.64
N LYS A 120 -8.53 -8.18 1.87
CA LYS A 120 -8.99 -9.56 1.67
C LYS A 120 -7.87 -10.45 1.15
N PHE A 121 -7.22 -10.03 0.07
CA PHE A 121 -6.18 -10.86 -0.54
C PHE A 121 -4.91 -10.90 0.29
N ALA A 122 -4.57 -9.81 0.97
CA ALA A 122 -3.42 -9.79 1.87
C ALA A 122 -3.63 -10.74 3.06
N ILE A 123 -4.82 -10.70 3.68
CA ILE A 123 -5.15 -11.60 4.79
C ILE A 123 -5.12 -13.05 4.33
N LYS A 124 -5.69 -13.34 3.17
CA LYS A 124 -5.67 -14.69 2.61
C LYS A 124 -4.25 -15.21 2.44
N LYS A 125 -3.35 -14.36 1.93
CA LYS A 125 -1.94 -14.72 1.76
C LYS A 125 -1.25 -14.94 3.11
N MET A 126 -1.50 -14.07 4.08
CA MET A 126 -0.93 -14.19 5.42
C MET A 126 -1.37 -15.47 6.12
N LEU A 127 -2.65 -15.84 6.02
CA LEU A 127 -3.17 -17.07 6.60
C LEU A 127 -2.52 -18.30 5.97
N LYS A 128 -2.33 -18.28 4.65
CA LYS A 128 -1.67 -19.38 3.94
C LYS A 128 -0.24 -19.59 4.43
N ASN A 129 0.45 -18.49 4.73
CA ASN A 129 1.85 -18.51 5.18
C ASN A 129 1.98 -18.55 6.70
N LYS A 130 0.89 -18.56 7.43
CA LYS A 130 0.85 -18.56 8.90
C LYS A 130 1.61 -17.39 9.53
N SER A 131 1.52 -16.21 8.88
CA SER A 131 2.19 -15.00 9.39
C SER A 131 1.25 -13.85 9.69
#